data_9aee1af1187e8a70b04f3eb96eb44f10
#
_entry.id   9aee1af1187e8a70b04f3eb96eb44f10
#
_cell.length_a   1.000
_cell.length_b   1.000
_cell.length_c   1.000
_cell.angle_alpha   90.00
_cell.angle_beta   90.00
_cell.angle_gamma   90.00
#
_symmetry.space_group_name_H-M   'P 1'
#
loop_
_entity.id
_entity.type
_entity.pdbx_description
1 polymer ?
#
loop_
_entity_poly.entity_id
_entity_poly.type
_entity_poly.pdbx_seq_one_letter_code
_entity_poly.pdbx_strand_id
1 'polypeptide(L)'
;MIRLNSSPSRRAWLARTLPVLATGIGTAGWLSGAHASTVLRASSPAVPDDWHARMWTVFKDSLEAGAGGDLQVQIHLNASLFKQGAEPAAMARGNLELATVSAFDIAKVVPEFSIFTAGYVVRDPAHQQKIVDGPIGAEMFQKVSDKMDITVLSTLYLGTRQLNLREARQVRTPADLKGVKLRMPGTKEWLFLGQALGATATPLAFGEVYLGLKTGTIDAQDNPLPTVRAAKFYEVTKQLVLTGHLVDGLFLAVSNKVWKSLTPSQQQRMRQAAQAAARYNNDNRLKEESQLVDFFRQQGLQIQTPDVPAFRAAVQQAYLQSEYARVWPAGLLDRINAVR
;
A
#
# COMPACT_ATOMS: atom_id res chain seq x y z
N MET A 1 -67.91 -23.60 24.89
CA MET A 1 -68.54 -24.93 25.07
C MET A 1 -67.45 -25.98 24.98
N ILE A 2 -67.28 -26.65 26.07
CA ILE A 2 -67.07 -28.08 26.32
C ILE A 2 -65.67 -28.61 26.07
N ARG A 3 -64.93 -28.72 27.16
CA ARG A 3 -64.53 -29.84 28.08
C ARG A 3 -63.42 -30.70 27.54
N LEU A 4 -62.23 -30.71 28.20
CA LEU A 4 -61.76 -31.50 29.37
C LEU A 4 -61.82 -33.04 29.17
N ASN A 5 -60.67 -33.68 29.23
CA ASN A 5 -60.34 -34.76 30.21
C ASN A 5 -59.19 -35.63 29.60
N SER A 6 -58.26 -36.18 30.24
CA SER A 6 -57.74 -36.45 31.56
C SER A 6 -56.68 -37.53 31.44
N SER A 7 -55.59 -37.43 32.17
CA SER A 7 -54.66 -38.55 32.49
C SER A 7 -55.38 -39.63 33.38
N PRO A 8 -54.84 -40.82 33.80
CA PRO A 8 -53.43 -41.09 34.10
C PRO A 8 -53.06 -42.60 33.81
N SER A 9 -51.84 -43.06 34.04
CA SER A 9 -51.49 -43.96 35.12
C SER A 9 -50.07 -44.58 34.97
N ARG A 10 -49.46 -44.65 36.15
CA ARG A 10 -48.22 -45.32 36.50
C ARG A 10 -48.28 -46.82 36.25
N ARG A 11 -47.13 -47.45 35.91
CA ARG A 11 -46.69 -48.68 36.56
C ARG A 11 -45.19 -48.89 36.34
N ALA A 12 -44.49 -49.02 37.50
CA ALA A 12 -43.12 -49.44 37.66
C ALA A 12 -42.94 -50.92 37.32
N TRP A 13 -41.80 -51.30 36.80
CA TRP A 13 -41.22 -52.64 36.97
C TRP A 13 -39.70 -52.53 37.22
N LEU A 14 -39.33 -53.31 38.20
CA LEU A 14 -38.09 -53.43 38.95
C LEU A 14 -36.93 -54.02 38.14
N ALA A 15 -35.78 -53.49 38.40
CA ALA A 15 -34.43 -54.08 38.58
C ALA A 15 -34.10 -55.47 38.01
N ARG A 16 -33.00 -55.48 37.24
CA ARG A 16 -31.99 -56.55 37.32
C ARG A 16 -30.62 -55.96 36.99
N THR A 17 -29.78 -55.86 37.99
CA THR A 17 -28.35 -55.56 37.97
C THR A 17 -27.58 -56.75 37.43
N LEU A 18 -26.73 -56.57 36.44
CA LEU A 18 -25.56 -57.41 36.14
C LEU A 18 -24.35 -56.50 35.95
N PRO A 19 -23.23 -56.76 36.60
CA PRO A 19 -22.01 -56.01 36.37
C PRO A 19 -21.29 -56.52 35.13
N VAL A 20 -21.15 -55.69 34.11
CA VAL A 20 -20.19 -55.92 33.02
C VAL A 20 -18.92 -55.18 33.37
N LEU A 21 -17.88 -55.92 33.65
CA LEU A 21 -16.50 -55.42 33.64
C LEU A 21 -16.15 -55.03 32.21
N ALA A 22 -16.15 -53.75 31.91
CA ALA A 22 -15.57 -53.20 30.68
C ALA A 22 -14.16 -52.72 31.00
N THR A 23 -13.17 -53.49 30.56
CA THR A 23 -11.78 -53.10 30.44
C THR A 23 -11.69 -51.86 29.55
N GLY A 24 -11.48 -50.70 30.15
CA GLY A 24 -11.28 -49.45 29.48
C GLY A 24 -9.90 -49.41 28.80
N ILE A 25 -9.87 -49.63 27.49
CA ILE A 25 -8.75 -49.20 26.64
C ILE A 25 -8.92 -47.67 26.49
N GLY A 26 -8.13 -46.93 27.24
CA GLY A 26 -8.04 -45.49 27.15
C GLY A 26 -7.42 -45.12 25.81
N THR A 27 -8.26 -44.85 24.79
CA THR A 27 -7.85 -44.08 23.66
C THR A 27 -7.71 -42.62 24.13
N ALA A 28 -6.48 -42.23 24.50
CA ALA A 28 -6.12 -40.83 24.64
C ALA A 28 -6.32 -40.22 23.24
N GLY A 29 -7.53 -39.77 22.98
CA GLY A 29 -7.84 -38.93 21.81
C GLY A 29 -7.01 -37.67 21.93
N TRP A 30 -6.03 -37.52 21.09
CA TRP A 30 -5.36 -36.26 20.87
C TRP A 30 -6.44 -35.29 20.35
N LEU A 31 -7.00 -34.52 21.28
CA LEU A 31 -7.75 -33.32 20.94
C LEU A 31 -6.72 -32.36 20.34
N SER A 32 -6.50 -32.50 19.02
CA SER A 32 -5.89 -31.45 18.25
C SER A 32 -6.80 -30.25 18.42
N GLY A 33 -6.43 -29.35 19.34
CA GLY A 33 -7.13 -28.10 19.56
C GLY A 33 -7.18 -27.39 18.20
N ALA A 34 -8.36 -27.29 17.63
CA ALA A 34 -8.59 -26.45 16.47
C ALA A 34 -8.25 -25.02 16.93
N HIS A 35 -7.02 -24.60 16.71
CA HIS A 35 -6.65 -23.19 16.88
C HIS A 35 -7.47 -22.41 15.86
N ALA A 36 -8.36 -21.55 16.36
CA ALA A 36 -9.09 -20.64 15.50
C ALA A 36 -8.06 -19.84 14.70
N SER A 37 -8.17 -19.89 13.36
CA SER A 37 -7.27 -19.13 12.48
C SER A 37 -7.43 -17.64 12.72
N THR A 38 -6.32 -16.92 12.82
CA THR A 38 -6.34 -15.45 12.87
C THR A 38 -6.51 -14.90 11.47
N VAL A 39 -7.62 -14.19 11.24
CA VAL A 39 -7.90 -13.55 9.96
C VAL A 39 -7.21 -12.19 9.90
N LEU A 40 -6.43 -11.98 8.86
CA LEU A 40 -5.70 -10.75 8.56
C LEU A 40 -6.31 -10.08 7.33
N ARG A 41 -7.02 -8.98 7.53
CA ARG A 41 -7.58 -8.21 6.41
C ARG A 41 -6.50 -7.32 5.82
N ALA A 42 -6.30 -7.40 4.52
CA ALA A 42 -5.39 -6.56 3.75
C ALA A 42 -6.20 -5.57 2.92
N SER A 43 -5.98 -4.26 3.11
CA SER A 43 -6.65 -3.20 2.35
C SER A 43 -5.69 -2.52 1.39
N SER A 44 -6.14 -2.30 0.16
CA SER A 44 -5.40 -1.56 -0.86
C SER A 44 -6.34 -0.80 -1.79
N PRO A 45 -6.02 0.46 -2.16
CA PRO A 45 -6.76 1.19 -3.18
C PRO A 45 -6.47 0.70 -4.61
N ALA A 46 -5.51 -0.20 -4.78
CA ALA A 46 -5.06 -0.69 -6.07
C ALA A 46 -6.16 -1.43 -6.83
N VAL A 47 -6.18 -1.25 -8.15
CA VAL A 47 -7.00 -2.05 -9.05
C VAL A 47 -6.40 -3.44 -9.23
N PRO A 48 -7.20 -4.50 -9.51
CA PRO A 48 -6.72 -5.89 -9.56
C PRO A 48 -5.60 -6.14 -10.58
N ASP A 49 -5.54 -5.35 -11.66
CA ASP A 49 -4.54 -5.49 -12.71
C ASP A 49 -3.17 -4.91 -12.34
N ASP A 50 -3.08 -4.12 -11.28
CA ASP A 50 -1.80 -3.56 -10.83
C ASP A 50 -0.97 -4.61 -10.06
N TRP A 51 0.35 -4.59 -10.25
CA TRP A 51 1.28 -5.52 -9.61
C TRP A 51 1.24 -5.43 -8.07
N HIS A 52 1.05 -4.24 -7.51
CA HIS A 52 0.93 -4.08 -6.07
C HIS A 52 -0.46 -4.46 -5.51
N ALA A 53 -1.41 -4.84 -6.37
CA ALA A 53 -2.60 -5.60 -5.98
C ALA A 53 -2.32 -7.12 -6.06
N ARG A 54 -1.71 -7.56 -7.17
CA ARG A 54 -1.39 -8.99 -7.40
C ARG A 54 -0.41 -9.55 -6.38
N MET A 55 0.51 -8.74 -5.86
CA MET A 55 1.46 -9.18 -4.83
C MET A 55 0.77 -9.62 -3.53
N TRP A 56 -0.45 -9.16 -3.25
CA TRP A 56 -1.20 -9.62 -2.08
C TRP A 56 -1.57 -11.10 -2.17
N THR A 57 -1.79 -11.62 -3.38
CA THR A 57 -1.97 -13.08 -3.58
C THR A 57 -0.68 -13.82 -3.25
N VAL A 58 0.47 -13.32 -3.71
CA VAL A 58 1.78 -13.91 -3.37
C VAL A 58 2.03 -13.87 -1.87
N PHE A 59 1.71 -12.75 -1.20
CA PHE A 59 1.80 -12.62 0.25
C PHE A 59 0.93 -13.66 0.97
N LYS A 60 -0.36 -13.74 0.56
CA LYS A 60 -1.33 -14.70 1.11
C LYS A 60 -0.83 -16.13 0.96
N ASP A 61 -0.51 -16.54 -0.27
CA ASP A 61 -0.10 -17.92 -0.57
C ASP A 61 1.17 -18.30 0.20
N SER A 62 2.13 -17.39 0.28
CA SER A 62 3.38 -17.60 1.03
C SER A 62 3.15 -17.68 2.56
N LEU A 63 2.25 -16.88 3.10
CA LEU A 63 1.95 -16.88 4.53
C LEU A 63 1.14 -18.12 4.95
N GLU A 64 0.16 -18.50 4.14
CA GLU A 64 -0.76 -19.60 4.41
C GLU A 64 -0.17 -20.98 4.10
N ALA A 65 0.87 -21.08 3.26
CA ALA A 65 1.55 -22.34 2.94
C ALA A 65 2.24 -22.99 4.15
N GLY A 66 2.47 -22.25 5.23
CA GLY A 66 3.13 -22.73 6.44
C GLY A 66 2.16 -23.05 7.59
N ALA A 67 2.38 -24.18 8.28
CA ALA A 67 1.82 -24.50 9.61
C ALA A 67 0.29 -24.39 9.78
N GLY A 68 -0.48 -25.22 9.06
CA GLY A 68 -1.81 -25.64 9.52
C GLY A 68 -2.92 -24.58 9.55
N GLY A 69 -2.80 -23.47 8.79
CA GLY A 69 -3.90 -22.50 8.64
C GLY A 69 -4.14 -21.60 9.86
N ASP A 70 -3.12 -21.38 10.67
CA ASP A 70 -3.17 -20.50 11.85
C ASP A 70 -3.35 -19.01 11.53
N LEU A 71 -2.89 -18.59 10.34
CA LEU A 71 -3.06 -17.24 9.79
C LEU A 71 -3.74 -17.33 8.42
N GLN A 72 -4.75 -16.50 8.19
CA GLN A 72 -5.48 -16.40 6.92
C GLN A 72 -5.53 -14.96 6.46
N VAL A 73 -5.38 -14.70 5.15
CA VAL A 73 -5.41 -13.35 4.58
C VAL A 73 -6.67 -13.14 3.76
N GLN A 74 -7.41 -12.07 4.07
CA GLN A 74 -8.53 -11.59 3.26
C GLN A 74 -8.11 -10.31 2.53
N ILE A 75 -8.12 -10.34 1.19
CA ILE A 75 -7.65 -9.26 0.34
C ILE A 75 -8.83 -8.38 -0.10
N HIS A 76 -8.73 -7.07 0.18
CA HIS A 76 -9.71 -6.06 -0.18
C HIS A 76 -9.07 -5.01 -1.09
N LEU A 77 -9.34 -5.07 -2.37
CA LEU A 77 -8.83 -4.16 -3.40
C LEU A 77 -9.83 -3.04 -3.73
N ASN A 78 -9.45 -2.13 -4.62
CA ASN A 78 -10.30 -1.02 -5.09
C ASN A 78 -10.83 -0.11 -3.95
N ALA A 79 -10.07 0.05 -2.87
CA ALA A 79 -10.51 0.81 -1.70
C ALA A 79 -11.86 0.31 -1.12
N SER A 80 -12.18 -0.98 -1.28
CA SER A 80 -13.47 -1.55 -0.87
C SER A 80 -13.65 -1.63 0.65
N LEU A 81 -12.56 -1.70 1.42
CA LEU A 81 -12.61 -1.74 2.88
C LEU A 81 -12.30 -0.37 3.51
N PHE A 82 -11.24 0.29 3.04
CA PHE A 82 -10.85 1.63 3.46
C PHE A 82 -10.51 2.49 2.24
N LYS A 83 -10.88 3.78 2.26
CA LYS A 83 -10.46 4.75 1.25
C LYS A 83 -8.97 5.01 1.36
N GLN A 84 -8.33 5.33 0.21
CA GLN A 84 -6.91 5.70 0.15
C GLN A 84 -6.54 6.73 1.24
N GLY A 85 -5.54 6.42 2.05
CA GLY A 85 -5.02 7.28 3.12
C GLY A 85 -5.74 7.16 4.45
N ALA A 86 -6.80 6.32 4.56
CA ALA A 86 -7.47 5.99 5.82
C ALA A 86 -6.87 4.77 6.52
N GLU A 87 -6.12 3.95 5.79
CA GLU A 87 -5.55 2.69 6.26
C GLU A 87 -4.61 2.86 7.46
N PRO A 88 -3.65 3.81 7.49
CA PRO A 88 -2.73 3.94 8.63
C PRO A 88 -3.45 4.19 9.94
N ALA A 89 -4.46 5.07 9.94
CA ALA A 89 -5.26 5.35 11.13
C ALA A 89 -6.12 4.16 11.56
N ALA A 90 -6.61 3.35 10.62
CA ALA A 90 -7.34 2.12 10.92
C ALA A 90 -6.42 1.07 11.54
N MET A 91 -5.20 0.93 11.03
CA MET A 91 -4.18 0.02 11.56
C MET A 91 -3.75 0.40 12.97
N ALA A 92 -3.47 1.68 13.21
CA ALA A 92 -3.08 2.20 14.53
C ALA A 92 -4.16 1.90 15.60
N ARG A 93 -5.44 2.01 15.22
CA ARG A 93 -6.56 1.65 16.12
C ARG A 93 -6.82 0.14 16.22
N GLY A 94 -6.12 -0.69 15.44
CA GLY A 94 -6.33 -2.13 15.38
C GLY A 94 -7.63 -2.55 14.65
N ASN A 95 -8.15 -1.69 13.78
CA ASN A 95 -9.33 -1.96 12.95
C ASN A 95 -8.97 -2.54 11.57
N LEU A 96 -7.69 -2.59 11.24
CA LEU A 96 -7.14 -3.19 10.02
C LEU A 96 -5.80 -3.85 10.35
N GLU A 97 -5.55 -5.02 9.80
CA GLU A 97 -4.38 -5.83 10.11
C GLU A 97 -3.20 -5.51 9.18
N LEU A 98 -3.46 -5.40 7.88
CA LEU A 98 -2.43 -5.24 6.83
C LEU A 98 -2.84 -4.17 5.83
N ALA A 99 -1.87 -3.37 5.37
CA ALA A 99 -2.06 -2.44 4.26
C ALA A 99 -0.74 -2.12 3.54
N THR A 100 -0.86 -1.51 2.35
CA THR A 100 0.24 -0.73 1.77
C THR A 100 0.06 0.74 2.16
N VAL A 101 1.13 1.34 2.71
CA VAL A 101 1.12 2.74 3.20
C VAL A 101 2.11 3.56 2.37
N SER A 102 1.74 4.78 2.00
CA SER A 102 2.62 5.69 1.26
C SER A 102 3.54 6.50 2.17
N ALA A 103 4.68 6.96 1.65
CA ALA A 103 5.56 7.89 2.36
C ALA A 103 4.84 9.18 2.80
N PHE A 104 3.90 9.65 1.98
CA PHE A 104 3.10 10.84 2.26
C PHE A 104 2.13 10.65 3.44
N ASP A 105 1.58 9.45 3.59
CA ASP A 105 0.71 9.14 4.73
C ASP A 105 1.51 8.98 6.02
N ILE A 106 2.72 8.42 5.92
CA ILE A 106 3.64 8.31 7.06
C ILE A 106 4.08 9.71 7.51
N ALA A 107 4.41 10.60 6.58
CA ALA A 107 4.88 11.96 6.87
C ALA A 107 3.90 12.81 7.71
N LYS A 108 2.60 12.50 7.69
CA LYS A 108 1.61 13.15 8.57
C LYS A 108 1.88 12.93 10.05
N VAL A 109 2.49 11.80 10.42
CA VAL A 109 2.74 11.39 11.81
C VAL A 109 4.23 11.37 12.14
N VAL A 110 5.06 11.04 11.14
CA VAL A 110 6.52 11.03 11.21
C VAL A 110 7.05 12.07 10.22
N PRO A 111 7.08 13.38 10.60
CA PRO A 111 7.33 14.46 9.65
C PRO A 111 8.66 14.36 8.90
N GLU A 112 9.69 13.79 9.53
CA GLU A 112 10.99 13.54 8.91
C GLU A 112 10.91 12.59 7.73
N PHE A 113 9.85 11.75 7.64
CA PHE A 113 9.59 10.85 6.52
C PHE A 113 9.24 11.60 5.23
N SER A 114 8.92 12.89 5.32
CA SER A 114 8.68 13.77 4.17
C SER A 114 9.86 13.87 3.22
N ILE A 115 11.08 13.50 3.64
CA ILE A 115 12.23 13.44 2.74
C ILE A 115 12.03 12.45 1.59
N PHE A 116 11.25 11.37 1.81
CA PHE A 116 10.90 10.41 0.77
C PHE A 116 9.74 10.87 -0.13
N THR A 117 9.10 12.00 0.20
CA THR A 117 8.12 12.67 -0.66
C THR A 117 8.72 13.79 -1.49
N ALA A 118 9.97 14.17 -1.19
CA ALA A 118 10.65 15.25 -1.90
C ALA A 118 11.11 14.79 -3.28
N GLY A 119 10.56 15.44 -4.31
CA GLY A 119 10.90 15.11 -5.70
C GLY A 119 12.40 15.21 -5.97
N TYR A 120 12.92 14.28 -6.77
CA TYR A 120 14.32 14.19 -7.21
C TYR A 120 15.37 13.95 -6.11
N VAL A 121 14.98 13.62 -4.89
CA VAL A 121 15.89 13.20 -3.81
C VAL A 121 16.37 11.78 -4.03
N VAL A 122 15.46 10.87 -4.34
CA VAL A 122 15.80 9.50 -4.74
C VAL A 122 16.09 9.49 -6.25
N ARG A 123 17.27 8.98 -6.66
CA ARG A 123 17.75 9.09 -8.04
C ARG A 123 17.09 8.08 -8.99
N ASP A 124 16.98 6.84 -8.53
CA ASP A 124 16.54 5.69 -9.33
C ASP A 124 16.08 4.55 -8.41
N PRO A 125 15.47 3.47 -8.95
CA PRO A 125 15.00 2.34 -8.16
C PRO A 125 16.08 1.64 -7.33
N ALA A 126 17.30 1.53 -7.86
CA ALA A 126 18.41 0.90 -7.14
C ALA A 126 18.85 1.73 -5.95
N HIS A 127 18.88 3.05 -6.11
CA HIS A 127 19.14 3.99 -5.02
C HIS A 127 18.06 3.90 -3.94
N GLN A 128 16.77 3.87 -4.31
CA GLN A 128 15.68 3.67 -3.38
C GLN A 128 15.87 2.40 -2.55
N GLN A 129 16.13 1.27 -3.22
CA GLN A 129 16.31 -0.03 -2.56
C GLN A 129 17.46 0.01 -1.55
N LYS A 130 18.61 0.59 -1.92
CA LYS A 130 19.77 0.71 -1.02
C LYS A 130 19.48 1.60 0.21
N ILE A 131 18.71 2.67 0.04
CA ILE A 131 18.31 3.54 1.15
C ILE A 131 17.42 2.77 2.13
N VAL A 132 16.38 2.10 1.62
CA VAL A 132 15.37 1.45 2.48
C VAL A 132 15.86 0.16 3.11
N ASP A 133 16.77 -0.56 2.48
CA ASP A 133 17.40 -1.77 3.03
C ASP A 133 18.58 -1.46 3.94
N GLY A 134 19.06 -0.22 3.92
CA GLY A 134 20.20 0.24 4.68
C GLY A 134 19.86 0.83 6.06
N PRO A 135 20.87 1.39 6.76
CA PRO A 135 20.69 1.98 8.09
C PRO A 135 19.65 3.12 8.13
N ILE A 136 19.51 3.88 7.03
CA ILE A 136 18.53 4.96 6.94
C ILE A 136 17.11 4.38 7.00
N GLY A 137 16.83 3.34 6.22
CA GLY A 137 15.53 2.67 6.24
C GLY A 137 15.22 2.08 7.61
N ALA A 138 16.17 1.38 8.23
CA ALA A 138 16.01 0.81 9.56
C ALA A 138 15.65 1.87 10.61
N GLU A 139 16.38 3.00 10.63
CA GLU A 139 16.09 4.14 11.53
C GLU A 139 14.68 4.69 11.28
N MET A 140 14.31 4.92 10.04
CA MET A 140 13.04 5.53 9.69
C MET A 140 11.86 4.60 9.98
N PHE A 141 12.00 3.29 9.71
CA PHE A 141 10.94 2.30 10.00
C PHE A 141 10.75 2.07 11.49
N GLN A 142 11.80 2.20 12.30
CA GLN A 142 11.65 2.17 13.75
C GLN A 142 10.79 3.35 14.24
N LYS A 143 11.02 4.58 13.73
CA LYS A 143 10.18 5.75 14.05
C LYS A 143 8.72 5.55 13.64
N VAL A 144 8.47 4.89 12.50
CA VAL A 144 7.11 4.52 12.07
C VAL A 144 6.46 3.59 13.09
N SER A 145 7.18 2.56 13.53
CA SER A 145 6.66 1.62 14.53
C SER A 145 6.34 2.32 15.86
N ASP A 146 7.21 3.20 16.31
CA ASP A 146 7.09 3.87 17.61
C ASP A 146 5.96 4.92 17.62
N LYS A 147 5.76 5.64 16.49
CA LYS A 147 4.82 6.77 16.44
C LYS A 147 3.46 6.42 15.83
N MET A 148 3.37 5.37 15.02
CA MET A 148 2.15 5.05 14.27
C MET A 148 1.51 3.73 14.68
N ASP A 149 2.10 2.97 15.60
CA ASP A 149 1.62 1.63 15.96
C ASP A 149 1.48 0.67 14.77
N ILE A 150 2.36 0.80 13.78
CA ILE A 150 2.46 -0.09 12.63
C ILE A 150 3.92 -0.52 12.41
N THR A 151 4.12 -1.77 12.00
CA THR A 151 5.44 -2.32 11.64
C THR A 151 5.54 -2.42 10.13
N VAL A 152 6.57 -1.82 9.53
CA VAL A 152 6.92 -2.00 8.12
C VAL A 152 7.58 -3.37 7.96
N LEU A 153 7.02 -4.17 7.06
CA LEU A 153 7.49 -5.52 6.75
C LEU A 153 8.42 -5.55 5.54
N SER A 154 8.11 -4.73 4.53
CA SER A 154 8.87 -4.65 3.28
C SER A 154 8.56 -3.36 2.53
N THR A 155 9.46 -2.96 1.63
CA THR A 155 9.26 -1.85 0.71
C THR A 155 8.95 -2.36 -0.68
N LEU A 156 7.92 -1.78 -1.29
CA LEU A 156 7.46 -2.07 -2.64
C LEU A 156 7.86 -0.92 -3.55
N TYR A 157 8.55 -1.20 -4.64
CA TYR A 157 8.74 -0.20 -5.69
C TYR A 157 7.40 0.11 -6.34
N LEU A 158 6.93 1.35 -6.24
CA LEU A 158 5.72 1.79 -6.94
C LEU A 158 6.04 2.25 -8.36
N GLY A 159 7.19 2.84 -8.58
CA GLY A 159 7.67 3.28 -9.89
C GLY A 159 8.10 4.74 -9.93
N THR A 160 8.64 5.14 -11.06
CA THR A 160 9.01 6.53 -11.32
C THR A 160 7.80 7.30 -11.84
N ARG A 161 7.39 8.33 -11.11
CA ARG A 161 6.18 9.11 -11.41
C ARG A 161 6.38 10.04 -12.60
N GLN A 162 5.37 10.06 -13.47
CA GLN A 162 5.29 10.90 -14.67
C GLN A 162 3.97 11.67 -14.64
N LEU A 163 3.90 12.78 -15.39
CA LEU A 163 2.65 13.50 -15.56
C LEU A 163 1.86 12.91 -16.73
N ASN A 164 0.55 12.77 -16.55
CA ASN A 164 -0.36 12.27 -17.56
C ASN A 164 -1.51 13.27 -17.72
N LEU A 165 -1.57 13.92 -18.89
CA LEU A 165 -2.44 15.05 -19.17
C LEU A 165 -3.65 14.64 -20.01
N ARG A 166 -4.84 15.13 -19.65
CA ARG A 166 -6.08 14.92 -20.37
C ARG A 166 -6.03 15.50 -21.79
N GLU A 167 -5.50 16.69 -21.92
CA GLU A 167 -5.28 17.33 -23.22
C GLU A 167 -3.79 17.57 -23.46
N ALA A 168 -3.37 17.41 -24.70
CA ALA A 168 -1.98 17.64 -25.08
C ALA A 168 -1.65 19.14 -25.05
N ARG A 169 -0.49 19.46 -24.50
CA ARG A 169 0.07 20.82 -24.49
C ARG A 169 1.59 20.76 -24.41
N GLN A 170 2.25 21.85 -24.79
CA GLN A 170 3.69 21.92 -24.60
C GLN A 170 4.02 22.14 -23.12
N VAL A 171 4.77 21.21 -22.54
CA VAL A 171 5.25 21.29 -21.16
C VAL A 171 6.77 21.17 -21.19
N ARG A 172 7.48 22.28 -21.13
CA ARG A 172 8.95 22.32 -21.09
C ARG A 172 9.47 22.53 -19.67
N THR A 173 8.83 23.40 -18.91
CA THR A 173 9.23 23.84 -17.57
C THR A 173 8.03 23.80 -16.62
N PRO A 174 8.23 23.91 -15.29
CA PRO A 174 7.13 24.02 -14.32
C PRO A 174 6.14 25.16 -14.64
N ALA A 175 6.60 26.27 -15.22
CA ALA A 175 5.73 27.41 -15.57
C ALA A 175 4.62 27.03 -16.57
N ASP A 176 4.86 26.03 -17.43
CA ASP A 176 3.90 25.56 -18.41
C ASP A 176 2.74 24.76 -17.80
N LEU A 177 2.86 24.38 -16.52
CA LEU A 177 1.80 23.71 -15.76
C LEU A 177 0.92 24.67 -14.96
N LYS A 178 1.17 26.00 -15.05
CA LYS A 178 0.35 27.00 -14.36
C LYS A 178 -1.11 26.86 -14.79
N GLY A 179 -2.01 26.74 -13.78
CA GLY A 179 -3.44 26.59 -13.96
C GLY A 179 -3.91 25.19 -14.34
N VAL A 180 -3.01 24.23 -14.58
CA VAL A 180 -3.35 22.82 -14.79
C VAL A 180 -3.84 22.23 -13.46
N LYS A 181 -5.07 21.75 -13.41
CA LYS A 181 -5.64 21.06 -12.27
C LYS A 181 -5.03 19.65 -12.18
N LEU A 182 -3.86 19.56 -11.51
CA LEU A 182 -3.16 18.30 -11.31
C LEU A 182 -3.75 17.55 -10.13
N ARG A 183 -4.37 16.42 -10.37
CA ARG A 183 -4.86 15.57 -9.30
C ARG A 183 -3.71 15.08 -8.41
N MET A 184 -3.91 15.25 -7.14
CA MET A 184 -3.09 14.67 -6.09
C MET A 184 -3.98 13.95 -5.05
N PRO A 185 -3.49 12.95 -4.31
CA PRO A 185 -4.16 12.48 -3.09
C PRO A 185 -4.37 13.64 -2.10
N GLY A 186 -5.42 13.55 -1.26
CA GLY A 186 -5.92 14.66 -0.45
C GLY A 186 -5.11 14.97 0.81
N THR A 187 -3.78 14.89 0.79
CA THR A 187 -2.93 15.29 1.91
C THR A 187 -2.11 16.52 1.59
N LYS A 188 -1.74 17.31 2.59
CA LYS A 188 -0.95 18.53 2.38
C LYS A 188 0.43 18.23 1.75
N GLU A 189 1.00 17.08 2.08
CA GLU A 189 2.28 16.62 1.55
C GLU A 189 2.19 16.35 0.04
N TRP A 190 1.12 15.68 -0.40
CA TRP A 190 0.85 15.45 -1.82
C TRP A 190 0.54 16.76 -2.56
N LEU A 191 -0.31 17.61 -1.97
CA LEU A 191 -0.67 18.90 -2.59
C LEU A 191 0.56 19.79 -2.76
N PHE A 192 1.49 19.75 -1.79
CA PHE A 192 2.74 20.49 -1.88
C PHE A 192 3.61 20.04 -3.08
N LEU A 193 3.76 18.74 -3.30
CA LEU A 193 4.49 18.24 -4.47
C LEU A 193 3.86 18.73 -5.78
N GLY A 194 2.54 18.69 -5.92
CA GLY A 194 1.84 19.20 -7.09
C GLY A 194 2.09 20.69 -7.34
N GLN A 195 2.10 21.50 -6.27
CA GLN A 195 2.43 22.91 -6.32
C GLN A 195 3.91 23.14 -6.70
N ALA A 196 4.83 22.36 -6.13
CA ALA A 196 6.26 22.43 -6.45
C ALA A 196 6.54 22.09 -7.93
N LEU A 197 5.71 21.25 -8.55
CA LEU A 197 5.73 20.96 -10.00
C LEU A 197 5.17 22.11 -10.84
N GLY A 198 4.64 23.18 -10.25
CA GLY A 198 4.08 24.34 -10.94
C GLY A 198 2.58 24.25 -11.25
N ALA A 199 1.89 23.19 -10.82
CA ALA A 199 0.49 22.95 -11.12
C ALA A 199 -0.46 23.44 -10.02
N THR A 200 -1.76 23.50 -10.33
CA THR A 200 -2.82 23.65 -9.34
C THR A 200 -3.17 22.29 -8.76
N ALA A 201 -2.58 21.96 -7.61
CA ALA A 201 -2.81 20.67 -6.95
C ALA A 201 -4.28 20.54 -6.52
N THR A 202 -4.95 19.49 -7.01
CA THR A 202 -6.39 19.25 -6.82
C THR A 202 -6.60 17.94 -6.09
N PRO A 203 -7.12 17.95 -4.85
CA PRO A 203 -7.30 16.73 -4.07
C PRO A 203 -8.42 15.85 -4.63
N LEU A 204 -8.13 14.56 -4.88
CA LEU A 204 -9.11 13.59 -5.34
C LEU A 204 -8.64 12.17 -4.97
N ALA A 205 -9.55 11.31 -4.50
CA ALA A 205 -9.23 9.92 -4.18
C ALA A 205 -8.88 9.12 -5.45
N PHE A 206 -8.03 8.08 -5.33
CA PHE A 206 -7.52 7.33 -6.47
C PHE A 206 -8.64 6.72 -7.34
N GLY A 207 -9.66 6.13 -6.72
CA GLY A 207 -10.80 5.53 -7.44
C GLY A 207 -11.63 6.51 -8.26
N GLU A 208 -11.49 7.82 -8.03
CA GLU A 208 -12.23 8.88 -8.73
C GLU A 208 -11.44 9.49 -9.90
N VAL A 209 -10.16 9.15 -10.06
CA VAL A 209 -9.24 9.80 -11.02
C VAL A 209 -9.68 9.56 -12.46
N TYR A 210 -10.03 8.32 -12.82
CA TYR A 210 -10.47 8.00 -14.19
C TYR A 210 -11.68 8.87 -14.60
N LEU A 211 -12.69 8.93 -13.73
CA LEU A 211 -13.88 9.75 -13.99
C LEU A 211 -13.55 11.24 -14.00
N GLY A 212 -12.70 11.70 -13.06
CA GLY A 212 -12.25 13.10 -13.01
C GLY A 212 -11.53 13.56 -14.27
N LEU A 213 -10.67 12.71 -14.85
CA LEU A 213 -10.02 12.96 -16.15
C LEU A 213 -11.04 12.95 -17.30
N LYS A 214 -11.93 11.94 -17.33
CA LYS A 214 -12.95 11.80 -18.36
C LYS A 214 -13.89 13.00 -18.43
N THR A 215 -14.33 13.52 -17.30
CA THR A 215 -15.26 14.66 -17.20
C THR A 215 -14.57 16.03 -17.24
N GLY A 216 -13.24 16.10 -17.10
CA GLY A 216 -12.51 17.37 -17.03
C GLY A 216 -12.58 18.07 -15.66
N THR A 217 -13.00 17.36 -14.62
CA THR A 217 -12.90 17.86 -13.23
C THR A 217 -11.44 18.12 -12.86
N ILE A 218 -10.54 17.30 -13.37
CA ILE A 218 -9.08 17.45 -13.32
C ILE A 218 -8.51 17.43 -14.74
N ASP A 219 -7.39 18.12 -14.94
CA ASP A 219 -6.72 18.23 -16.24
C ASP A 219 -5.56 17.25 -16.38
N ALA A 220 -5.02 16.79 -15.26
CA ALA A 220 -3.88 15.89 -15.21
C ALA A 220 -3.88 15.06 -13.94
N GLN A 221 -3.09 14.00 -13.94
CA GLN A 221 -2.70 13.22 -12.78
C GLN A 221 -1.22 12.85 -12.85
N ASP A 222 -0.61 12.44 -11.74
CA ASP A 222 0.73 11.88 -11.70
C ASP A 222 0.70 10.46 -11.16
N ASN A 223 1.32 9.55 -11.87
CA ASN A 223 1.56 8.18 -11.41
C ASN A 223 2.70 7.53 -12.22
N PRO A 224 3.28 6.43 -11.71
CA PRO A 224 4.16 5.59 -12.51
C PRO A 224 3.41 4.94 -13.68
N LEU A 225 4.13 4.66 -14.75
CA LEU A 225 3.55 4.11 -15.98
C LEU A 225 2.77 2.79 -15.78
N PRO A 226 3.21 1.84 -14.95
CA PRO A 226 2.44 0.63 -14.68
C PRO A 226 1.05 0.93 -14.07
N THR A 227 0.97 1.92 -13.18
CA THR A 227 -0.30 2.34 -12.60
C THR A 227 -1.19 3.05 -13.63
N VAL A 228 -0.62 3.88 -14.51
CA VAL A 228 -1.37 4.52 -15.61
C VAL A 228 -2.00 3.45 -16.51
N ARG A 229 -1.27 2.36 -16.80
CA ARG A 229 -1.78 1.24 -17.58
C ARG A 229 -2.87 0.48 -16.84
N ALA A 230 -2.60 0.03 -15.62
CA ALA A 230 -3.53 -0.80 -14.84
C ALA A 230 -4.86 -0.10 -14.56
N ALA A 231 -4.81 1.21 -14.23
CA ALA A 231 -6.00 2.04 -14.00
C ALA A 231 -6.60 2.62 -15.29
N LYS A 232 -6.04 2.28 -16.45
CA LYS A 232 -6.53 2.69 -17.79
C LYS A 232 -6.62 4.21 -18.00
N PHE A 233 -5.78 4.98 -17.31
CA PHE A 233 -5.81 6.44 -17.46
C PHE A 233 -5.46 6.89 -18.89
N TYR A 234 -4.73 6.08 -19.63
CA TYR A 234 -4.40 6.34 -21.05
C TYR A 234 -5.63 6.40 -21.94
N GLU A 235 -6.77 5.80 -21.57
CA GLU A 235 -8.01 5.88 -22.34
C GLU A 235 -8.68 7.26 -22.27
N VAL A 236 -8.37 8.06 -21.27
CA VAL A 236 -8.98 9.36 -20.96
C VAL A 236 -7.96 10.51 -20.92
N THR A 237 -6.76 10.27 -21.44
CA THR A 237 -5.66 11.24 -21.52
C THR A 237 -5.03 11.21 -22.91
N LYS A 238 -4.32 12.27 -23.29
CA LYS A 238 -3.69 12.42 -24.61
C LYS A 238 -2.17 12.53 -24.56
N GLN A 239 -1.59 12.76 -23.38
CA GLN A 239 -0.16 13.02 -23.28
C GLN A 239 0.45 12.46 -22.01
N LEU A 240 1.69 11.97 -22.15
CA LEU A 240 2.62 11.72 -21.05
C LEU A 240 3.78 12.72 -21.13
N VAL A 241 4.10 13.36 -20.01
CA VAL A 241 5.28 14.18 -19.84
C VAL A 241 6.23 13.48 -18.88
N LEU A 242 7.38 13.07 -19.38
CA LEU A 242 8.35 12.23 -18.68
C LEU A 242 9.21 13.06 -17.72
N THR A 243 8.60 13.56 -16.66
CA THR A 243 9.26 14.39 -15.65
C THR A 243 10.18 13.60 -14.73
N GLY A 244 9.86 12.34 -14.48
CA GLY A 244 10.62 11.49 -13.54
C GLY A 244 10.77 12.11 -12.14
N HIS A 245 9.79 12.90 -11.71
CA HIS A 245 9.91 13.80 -10.58
C HIS A 245 9.98 13.11 -9.21
N LEU A 246 9.56 11.84 -9.11
CA LEU A 246 9.62 11.08 -7.88
C LEU A 246 9.78 9.58 -8.16
N VAL A 247 10.80 8.97 -7.61
CA VAL A 247 10.94 7.52 -7.47
C VAL A 247 10.17 7.12 -6.22
N ASP A 248 9.00 6.55 -6.41
CA ASP A 248 8.05 6.33 -5.33
C ASP A 248 8.01 4.88 -4.86
N GLY A 249 7.68 4.68 -3.60
CA GLY A 249 7.54 3.38 -2.96
C GLY A 249 6.33 3.32 -2.05
N LEU A 250 5.83 2.11 -1.86
CA LEU A 250 4.84 1.79 -0.85
C LEU A 250 5.47 0.88 0.20
N PHE A 251 4.95 0.96 1.41
CA PHE A 251 5.41 0.17 2.54
C PHE A 251 4.33 -0.84 2.90
N LEU A 252 4.63 -2.14 2.71
CA LEU A 252 3.79 -3.21 3.21
C LEU A 252 3.93 -3.24 4.72
N ALA A 253 2.84 -3.02 5.42
CA ALA A 253 2.83 -2.83 6.86
C ALA A 253 1.78 -3.70 7.55
N VAL A 254 2.06 -4.02 8.82
CA VAL A 254 1.16 -4.71 9.75
C VAL A 254 0.87 -3.84 10.96
N SER A 255 -0.35 -3.88 11.48
CA SER A 255 -0.71 -3.25 12.75
C SER A 255 0.13 -3.83 13.90
N ASN A 256 0.69 -2.97 14.78
CA ASN A 256 1.47 -3.42 15.94
C ASN A 256 0.63 -4.24 16.91
N LYS A 257 -0.69 -4.03 16.96
CA LYS A 257 -1.60 -4.87 17.74
C LYS A 257 -1.53 -6.34 17.29
N VAL A 258 -1.57 -6.56 15.96
CA VAL A 258 -1.41 -7.90 15.40
C VAL A 258 0.03 -8.38 15.55
N TRP A 259 1.00 -7.56 15.15
CA TRP A 259 2.42 -7.93 15.17
C TRP A 259 2.88 -8.46 16.55
N LYS A 260 2.49 -7.77 17.61
CA LYS A 260 2.83 -8.14 19.00
C LYS A 260 2.10 -9.39 19.50
N SER A 261 0.97 -9.76 18.89
CA SER A 261 0.24 -10.99 19.25
C SER A 261 0.77 -12.24 18.55
N LEU A 262 1.60 -12.07 17.51
CA LEU A 262 2.18 -13.18 16.76
C LEU A 262 3.37 -13.81 17.51
N THR A 263 3.47 -15.13 17.41
CA THR A 263 4.67 -15.83 17.85
C THR A 263 5.89 -15.46 16.99
N PRO A 264 7.13 -15.65 17.48
CA PRO A 264 8.33 -15.40 16.68
C PRO A 264 8.35 -16.14 15.33
N SER A 265 7.85 -17.38 15.28
CA SER A 265 7.72 -18.15 14.04
C SER A 265 6.72 -17.54 13.07
N GLN A 266 5.57 -17.08 13.55
CA GLN A 266 4.57 -16.38 12.72
C GLN A 266 5.11 -15.04 12.20
N GLN A 267 5.82 -14.27 13.04
CA GLN A 267 6.48 -13.03 12.62
C GLN A 267 7.50 -13.29 11.52
N GLN A 268 8.32 -14.34 11.65
CA GLN A 268 9.30 -14.72 10.64
C GLN A 268 8.63 -15.10 9.32
N ARG A 269 7.58 -15.93 9.35
CA ARG A 269 6.79 -16.28 8.15
C ARG A 269 6.20 -15.05 7.48
N MET A 270 5.62 -14.14 8.27
CA MET A 270 5.04 -12.90 7.75
C MET A 270 6.09 -12.02 7.07
N ARG A 271 7.30 -11.89 7.63
CA ARG A 271 8.42 -11.20 6.98
C ARG A 271 8.84 -11.88 5.67
N GLN A 272 8.93 -13.21 5.65
CA GLN A 272 9.28 -13.96 4.44
C GLN A 272 8.22 -13.79 3.35
N ALA A 273 6.92 -13.84 3.71
CA ALA A 273 5.82 -13.60 2.79
C ALA A 273 5.85 -12.16 2.24
N ALA A 274 6.13 -11.16 3.08
CA ALA A 274 6.27 -9.77 2.66
C ALA A 274 7.45 -9.57 1.70
N GLN A 275 8.59 -10.22 1.95
CA GLN A 275 9.74 -10.18 1.04
C GLN A 275 9.45 -10.87 -0.30
N ALA A 276 8.73 -12.00 -0.30
CA ALA A 276 8.33 -12.68 -1.53
C ALA A 276 7.38 -11.80 -2.36
N ALA A 277 6.39 -11.19 -1.72
CA ALA A 277 5.46 -10.27 -2.35
C ALA A 277 6.16 -9.02 -2.91
N ALA A 278 7.13 -8.47 -2.15
CA ALA A 278 7.91 -7.32 -2.59
C ALA A 278 8.78 -7.65 -3.82
N ARG A 279 9.50 -8.76 -3.81
CA ARG A 279 10.26 -9.21 -4.99
C ARG A 279 9.36 -9.36 -6.20
N TYR A 280 8.24 -10.06 -6.07
CA TYR A 280 7.28 -10.23 -7.16
C TYR A 280 6.79 -8.89 -7.72
N ASN A 281 6.40 -7.96 -6.85
CA ASN A 281 5.97 -6.62 -7.26
C ASN A 281 7.10 -5.87 -7.98
N ASN A 282 8.29 -5.79 -7.36
CA ASN A 282 9.38 -4.96 -7.82
C ASN A 282 9.90 -5.42 -9.19
N ASP A 283 10.12 -6.73 -9.35
CA ASP A 283 10.62 -7.31 -10.61
C ASP A 283 9.65 -7.07 -11.77
N ASN A 284 8.34 -7.29 -11.53
CA ASN A 284 7.33 -7.09 -12.56
C ASN A 284 7.14 -5.61 -12.92
N ARG A 285 7.14 -4.70 -11.92
CA ARG A 285 6.99 -3.28 -12.18
C ARG A 285 8.18 -2.68 -12.93
N LEU A 286 9.41 -3.04 -12.54
CA LEU A 286 10.63 -2.59 -13.22
C LEU A 286 10.65 -3.07 -14.68
N LYS A 287 10.32 -4.35 -14.91
CA LYS A 287 10.25 -4.93 -16.25
C LYS A 287 9.19 -4.23 -17.10
N GLU A 288 8.00 -4.03 -16.56
CA GLU A 288 6.89 -3.40 -17.27
C GLU A 288 7.17 -1.92 -17.56
N GLU A 289 7.67 -1.16 -16.59
CA GLU A 289 7.93 0.27 -16.72
C GLU A 289 8.85 0.57 -17.90
N SER A 290 9.85 -0.27 -18.13
CA SER A 290 10.79 -0.12 -19.26
C SER A 290 10.14 -0.23 -20.66
N GLN A 291 8.96 -0.81 -20.75
CA GLN A 291 8.27 -1.10 -22.03
C GLN A 291 7.06 -0.18 -22.29
N LEU A 292 6.59 0.52 -21.26
CA LEU A 292 5.30 1.20 -21.31
C LEU A 292 5.30 2.51 -22.09
N VAL A 293 6.43 3.17 -22.27
CA VAL A 293 6.51 4.37 -23.12
C VAL A 293 6.07 4.05 -24.55
N ASP A 294 6.57 2.94 -25.11
CA ASP A 294 6.20 2.50 -26.44
C ASP A 294 4.74 2.03 -26.51
N PHE A 295 4.28 1.31 -25.50
CA PHE A 295 2.87 0.95 -25.40
C PHE A 295 1.96 2.19 -25.46
N PHE A 296 2.21 3.22 -24.65
CA PHE A 296 1.38 4.43 -24.63
C PHE A 296 1.46 5.22 -25.94
N ARG A 297 2.62 5.23 -26.62
CA ARG A 297 2.74 5.80 -27.96
C ARG A 297 1.85 5.05 -28.96
N GLN A 298 1.81 3.72 -28.90
CA GLN A 298 0.93 2.89 -29.73
C GLN A 298 -0.56 3.10 -29.40
N GLN A 299 -0.88 3.45 -28.13
CA GLN A 299 -2.24 3.85 -27.73
C GLN A 299 -2.60 5.30 -28.17
N GLY A 300 -1.74 5.99 -28.89
CA GLY A 300 -2.00 7.33 -29.42
C GLY A 300 -1.63 8.49 -28.49
N LEU A 301 -0.98 8.23 -27.34
CA LEU A 301 -0.54 9.31 -26.46
C LEU A 301 0.70 10.02 -27.05
N GLN A 302 0.72 11.33 -26.95
CA GLN A 302 1.92 12.11 -27.18
C GLN A 302 2.90 11.92 -26.02
N ILE A 303 4.15 11.60 -26.35
CA ILE A 303 5.21 11.41 -25.35
C ILE A 303 6.15 12.61 -25.43
N GLN A 304 6.30 13.32 -24.34
CA GLN A 304 7.17 14.49 -24.25
C GLN A 304 8.18 14.34 -23.11
N THR A 305 9.45 14.62 -23.40
CA THR A 305 10.49 14.81 -22.37
C THR A 305 10.65 16.30 -22.14
N PRO A 306 10.40 16.82 -20.93
CA PRO A 306 10.54 18.22 -20.60
C PRO A 306 12.00 18.57 -20.28
N ASP A 307 12.27 19.81 -19.90
CA ASP A 307 13.52 20.21 -19.27
C ASP A 307 13.54 19.67 -17.83
N VAL A 308 13.97 18.42 -17.69
CA VAL A 308 14.04 17.74 -16.37
C VAL A 308 14.95 18.50 -15.37
N PRO A 309 16.10 19.07 -15.76
CA PRO A 309 16.87 19.95 -14.90
C PRO A 309 16.08 21.13 -14.35
N ALA A 310 15.26 21.81 -15.16
CA ALA A 310 14.42 22.90 -14.70
C ALA A 310 13.35 22.44 -13.68
N PHE A 311 12.70 21.31 -13.92
CA PHE A 311 11.79 20.70 -12.96
C PHE A 311 12.48 20.33 -11.67
N ARG A 312 13.64 19.68 -11.74
CA ARG A 312 14.45 19.32 -10.56
C ARG A 312 14.81 20.53 -9.72
N ALA A 313 15.35 21.57 -10.35
CA ALA A 313 15.76 22.79 -9.66
C ALA A 313 14.57 23.43 -8.93
N ALA A 314 13.44 23.59 -9.59
CA ALA A 314 12.23 24.19 -9.02
C ALA A 314 11.68 23.37 -7.84
N VAL A 315 11.54 22.07 -8.00
CA VAL A 315 11.00 21.18 -6.97
C VAL A 315 11.94 21.10 -5.77
N GLN A 316 13.23 20.90 -5.98
CA GLN A 316 14.21 20.86 -4.88
C GLN A 316 14.27 22.19 -4.13
N GLN A 317 14.27 23.33 -4.83
CA GLN A 317 14.22 24.64 -4.20
C GLN A 317 12.96 24.82 -3.35
N ALA A 318 11.79 24.43 -3.87
CA ALA A 318 10.53 24.50 -3.12
C ALA A 318 10.60 23.69 -1.82
N TYR A 319 11.12 22.46 -1.86
CA TYR A 319 11.27 21.62 -0.66
C TYR A 319 12.28 22.19 0.32
N LEU A 320 13.46 22.64 -0.12
CA LEU A 320 14.49 23.21 0.76
C LEU A 320 14.05 24.49 1.47
N GLN A 321 13.12 25.26 0.88
CA GLN A 321 12.55 26.46 1.47
C GLN A 321 11.29 26.20 2.31
N SER A 322 10.77 24.99 2.30
CA SER A 322 9.51 24.61 2.94
C SER A 322 9.66 24.24 4.42
N GLU A 323 8.53 24.09 5.10
CA GLU A 323 8.46 23.50 6.43
C GLU A 323 8.95 22.04 6.46
N TYR A 324 8.87 21.30 5.33
CA TYR A 324 9.28 19.90 5.25
C TYR A 324 10.77 19.72 5.44
N ALA A 325 11.62 20.57 4.83
CA ALA A 325 13.07 20.48 5.03
C ALA A 325 13.51 20.78 6.47
N ARG A 326 12.72 21.58 7.21
CA ARG A 326 13.05 21.95 8.59
C ARG A 326 12.91 20.81 9.59
N VAL A 327 12.11 19.79 9.25
CA VAL A 327 11.89 18.62 10.11
C VAL A 327 12.82 17.45 9.77
N TRP A 328 13.60 17.56 8.69
CA TRP A 328 14.59 16.55 8.37
C TRP A 328 15.74 16.59 9.37
N PRO A 329 16.14 15.46 9.95
CA PRO A 329 17.31 15.37 10.78
C PRO A 329 18.55 15.95 10.08
N ALA A 330 19.39 16.66 10.82
CA ALA A 330 20.63 17.21 10.26
C ALA A 330 21.46 16.12 9.56
N GLY A 331 21.91 16.40 8.35
CA GLY A 331 22.71 15.48 7.55
C GLY A 331 21.92 14.30 6.91
N LEU A 332 20.60 14.19 7.13
CA LEU A 332 19.84 13.08 6.52
C LEU A 332 19.86 13.14 4.99
N LEU A 333 19.68 14.31 4.40
CA LEU A 333 19.76 14.49 2.95
C LEU A 333 21.15 14.12 2.41
N ASP A 334 22.21 14.51 3.11
CA ASP A 334 23.59 14.17 2.73
C ASP A 334 23.85 12.67 2.83
N ARG A 335 23.34 12.03 3.89
CA ARG A 335 23.40 10.56 4.05
C ARG A 335 22.68 9.85 2.88
N ILE A 336 21.50 10.31 2.47
CA ILE A 336 20.77 9.78 1.32
C ILE A 336 21.58 9.98 0.04
N ASN A 337 22.12 11.17 -0.20
CA ASN A 337 22.93 11.48 -1.37
C ASN A 337 24.20 10.65 -1.46
N ALA A 338 24.78 10.27 -0.32
CA ALA A 338 25.99 9.46 -0.22
C ALA A 338 25.76 7.95 -0.49
N VAL A 339 24.53 7.46 -0.46
CA VAL A 339 24.22 6.07 -0.81
C VAL A 339 24.54 5.83 -2.30
N ARG A 340 25.45 4.88 -2.60
CA ARG A 340 25.92 4.58 -3.96
C ARG A 340 25.36 3.27 -4.49
#